data_c95c579d3aa93081ec8a53811fa3b8c5
#
_entry.id   c95c579d3aa93081ec8a53811fa3b8c5
#
_cell.length_a   1.000
_cell.length_b   1.000
_cell.length_c   1.000
_cell.angle_alpha   90.00
_cell.angle_beta   90.00
_cell.angle_gamma   90.00
#
_symmetry.space_group_name_H-M   'P 1'
#
loop_
_entity.id
_entity.type
_entity.pdbx_description
1 polymer ?
#
loop_
_entity_poly.entity_id
_entity_poly.type
_entity_poly.pdbx_seq_one_letter_code
_entity_poly.pdbx_strand_id
1 'polypeptide(L)'
;WKETPFLDEDGEPVRILMPFAHSQDSLSEWKSNVIEKKLDENDVGAKENATFGLMHGAAKTQMVSEIPTMCARGGMIIFQSAHMGDKFKLDAYAPVRKKMEYLAGDLEIKFVSNNWRYLPNNLWWVMGNSPLLKKASDGKFYPEFQMPGFSKIAKDTDLTLCSIVNLRGKNGPSGVPFDLVMSQSRGLIPFMTNFRYIWESETSSGMGFGISGSDKAAWLDIYPEVKFNRFNIFELAEKDVRLQRAIRFTADLCIL
;
A
#
# COMPACT_ATOMS: atom_id res chain seq x y z
N TRP A 1 7.75 2.26 28.17
CA TRP A 1 6.74 1.40 28.79
C TRP A 1 5.46 2.20 29.02
N LYS A 2 4.32 1.56 28.78
CA LYS A 2 3.01 2.15 29.03
C LYS A 2 2.26 1.20 29.99
N GLU A 3 1.65 1.78 31.01
CA GLU A 3 0.77 1.04 31.89
C GLU A 3 -0.55 0.74 31.17
N THR A 4 -1.03 -0.48 31.33
CA THR A 4 -2.32 -0.92 30.80
C THR A 4 -3.38 -0.84 31.92
N PRO A 5 -4.66 -0.89 31.57
CA PRO A 5 -5.73 -0.99 32.56
C PRO A 5 -5.83 -2.39 33.23
N PHE A 6 -5.00 -3.33 32.81
CA PHE A 6 -4.96 -4.69 33.38
C PHE A 6 -4.01 -4.72 34.57
N LEU A 7 -4.39 -5.45 35.61
CA LEU A 7 -3.57 -5.67 36.80
C LEU A 7 -2.94 -7.06 36.72
N ASP A 8 -1.74 -7.22 37.25
CA ASP A 8 -1.08 -8.50 37.45
C ASP A 8 -1.60 -9.22 38.75
N GLU A 9 -0.98 -10.33 39.08
CA GLU A 9 -1.37 -11.12 40.26
C GLU A 9 -1.14 -10.37 41.58
N ASP A 10 -0.25 -9.39 41.59
CA ASP A 10 0.09 -8.57 42.76
C ASP A 10 -0.79 -7.29 42.82
N GLY A 11 -1.67 -7.09 41.85
CA GLY A 11 -2.55 -5.91 41.74
C GLY A 11 -1.88 -4.66 41.17
N GLU A 12 -0.68 -4.81 40.60
CA GLU A 12 0.03 -3.73 39.93
C GLU A 12 -0.33 -3.63 38.42
N PRO A 13 -0.34 -2.41 37.84
CA PRO A 13 -0.63 -2.26 36.44
C PRO A 13 0.37 -3.00 35.55
N VAL A 14 -0.12 -3.89 34.69
CA VAL A 14 0.70 -4.55 33.67
C VAL A 14 1.31 -3.52 32.76
N ARG A 15 2.64 -3.52 32.62
CA ARG A 15 3.40 -2.62 31.77
C ARG A 15 3.77 -3.30 30.45
N ILE A 16 3.45 -2.66 29.35
CA ILE A 16 3.83 -3.09 28.01
C ILE A 16 4.78 -2.10 27.38
N LEU A 17 5.64 -2.58 26.48
CA LEU A 17 6.39 -1.69 25.60
C LEU A 17 5.39 -0.88 24.76
N MET A 18 5.59 0.44 24.70
CA MET A 18 4.75 1.28 23.86
C MET A 18 4.97 0.85 22.39
N PRO A 19 3.94 0.36 21.70
CA PRO A 19 4.09 -0.03 20.31
C PRO A 19 4.42 1.21 19.46
N PHE A 20 5.35 1.04 18.51
CA PHE A 20 5.68 2.10 17.56
C PHE A 20 5.75 1.56 16.14
N ALA A 21 5.51 2.45 15.19
CA ALA A 21 5.64 2.17 13.78
C ALA A 21 6.92 2.79 13.23
N HIS A 22 7.68 2.02 12.46
CA HIS A 22 8.88 2.47 11.77
C HIS A 22 8.68 2.34 10.26
N SER A 23 8.98 3.39 9.51
CA SER A 23 8.94 3.37 8.05
C SER A 23 10.34 3.52 7.49
N GLN A 24 10.72 2.63 6.57
CA GLN A 24 12.01 2.64 5.89
C GLN A 24 11.80 2.73 4.38
N ASP A 25 12.19 3.84 3.80
CA ASP A 25 12.20 4.06 2.35
C ASP A 25 13.64 4.37 1.90
N SER A 26 14.30 3.50 1.17
CA SER A 26 13.90 2.16 0.77
C SER A 26 14.96 1.13 1.19
N LEU A 27 14.55 -0.12 1.39
CA LEU A 27 15.50 -1.20 1.67
C LEU A 27 16.47 -1.44 0.50
N SER A 28 16.05 -1.14 -0.72
CA SER A 28 16.89 -1.27 -1.92
C SER A 28 18.14 -0.40 -1.84
N GLU A 29 18.03 0.80 -1.31
CA GLU A 29 19.12 1.78 -1.22
C GLU A 29 19.92 1.66 0.08
N TRP A 30 19.47 0.81 1.01
CA TRP A 30 20.17 0.65 2.28
C TRP A 30 21.57 0.05 2.09
N LYS A 31 22.55 0.68 2.71
CA LYS A 31 23.95 0.22 2.76
C LYS A 31 24.33 -0.03 4.21
N SER A 32 25.17 -1.03 4.46
CA SER A 32 25.73 -1.23 5.79
C SER A 32 26.96 -0.36 5.99
N ASN A 33 27.16 0.14 7.20
CA ASN A 33 28.35 0.94 7.56
C ASN A 33 29.66 0.21 7.25
N VAL A 34 29.67 -1.12 7.28
CA VAL A 34 30.86 -1.92 6.94
C VAL A 34 31.20 -1.79 5.46
N ILE A 35 30.19 -1.71 4.61
CA ILE A 35 30.39 -1.55 3.17
C ILE A 35 30.77 -0.11 2.84
N GLU A 36 30.15 0.87 3.47
CA GLU A 36 30.51 2.28 3.29
C GLU A 36 31.96 2.52 3.64
N LYS A 37 32.41 2.05 4.80
CA LYS A 37 33.84 2.14 5.18
C LYS A 37 34.78 1.52 4.16
N LYS A 38 34.45 0.33 3.63
CA LYS A 38 35.27 -0.31 2.62
C LYS A 38 35.27 0.42 1.27
N LEU A 39 34.18 1.06 0.90
CA LEU A 39 34.11 1.89 -0.31
C LEU A 39 34.96 3.16 -0.15
N ASP A 40 35.02 3.71 1.06
CA ASP A 40 35.81 4.90 1.36
C ASP A 40 37.34 4.57 1.41
N GLU A 41 37.69 3.33 1.80
CA GLU A 41 39.07 2.86 1.90
C GLU A 41 39.67 2.42 0.56
N ASN A 42 38.85 2.09 -0.45
CA ASN A 42 39.30 1.54 -1.71
C ASN A 42 38.98 2.45 -2.90
N ASP A 43 39.88 2.53 -3.86
CA ASP A 43 39.66 3.26 -5.10
C ASP A 43 38.53 2.65 -5.94
N VAL A 44 37.85 3.50 -6.71
CA VAL A 44 36.81 3.08 -7.64
C VAL A 44 37.42 2.13 -8.68
N GLY A 45 36.89 0.88 -8.77
CA GLY A 45 37.36 -0.13 -9.68
C GLY A 45 38.43 -1.07 -9.11
N ALA A 46 38.82 -0.93 -7.84
CA ALA A 46 39.73 -1.85 -7.18
C ALA A 46 39.21 -3.29 -7.20
N LYS A 47 40.10 -4.28 -7.32
CA LYS A 47 39.74 -5.71 -7.34
C LYS A 47 39.05 -6.16 -6.06
N GLU A 48 39.39 -5.54 -4.95
CA GLU A 48 38.80 -5.74 -3.62
C GLU A 48 37.31 -5.43 -3.61
N ASN A 49 36.85 -4.57 -4.52
CA ASN A 49 35.45 -4.21 -4.67
C ASN A 49 34.61 -5.31 -5.34
N ALA A 50 35.22 -6.30 -5.97
CA ALA A 50 34.51 -7.37 -6.68
C ALA A 50 33.59 -8.21 -5.75
N THR A 51 33.90 -8.28 -4.46
CA THR A 51 33.13 -9.03 -3.45
C THR A 51 32.07 -8.20 -2.75
N PHE A 52 31.98 -6.89 -2.97
CA PHE A 52 31.04 -6.00 -2.27
C PHE A 52 29.59 -6.41 -2.47
N GLY A 53 29.19 -6.85 -3.66
CA GLY A 53 27.85 -7.32 -3.92
C GLY A 53 27.46 -8.51 -3.03
N LEU A 54 28.36 -9.47 -2.84
CA LEU A 54 28.16 -10.62 -1.96
C LEU A 54 28.07 -10.22 -0.50
N MET A 55 29.01 -9.37 -0.04
CA MET A 55 29.03 -8.88 1.34
C MET A 55 27.77 -8.06 1.66
N HIS A 56 27.35 -7.20 0.74
CA HIS A 56 26.13 -6.42 0.87
C HIS A 56 24.88 -7.32 0.94
N GLY A 57 24.82 -8.34 0.08
CA GLY A 57 23.75 -9.33 0.11
C GLY A 57 23.70 -10.10 1.44
N ALA A 58 24.86 -10.52 1.96
CA ALA A 58 24.97 -11.19 3.27
C ALA A 58 24.52 -10.28 4.42
N ALA A 59 25.00 -9.03 4.47
CA ALA A 59 24.63 -8.06 5.49
C ALA A 59 23.13 -7.75 5.48
N LYS A 60 22.53 -7.54 4.29
CA LYS A 60 21.09 -7.37 4.14
C LYS A 60 20.31 -8.61 4.58
N THR A 61 20.80 -9.80 4.27
CA THR A 61 20.17 -11.05 4.67
C THR A 61 20.13 -11.20 6.18
N GLN A 62 21.26 -10.93 6.84
CA GLN A 62 21.34 -10.97 8.30
C GLN A 62 20.37 -9.96 8.94
N MET A 63 20.43 -8.69 8.54
CA MET A 63 19.56 -7.65 9.05
C MET A 63 18.08 -8.03 8.90
N VAL A 64 17.68 -8.47 7.72
CA VAL A 64 16.29 -8.84 7.42
C VAL A 64 15.83 -10.03 8.27
N SER A 65 16.72 -11.00 8.54
CA SER A 65 16.38 -12.16 9.37
C SER A 65 16.17 -11.82 10.85
N GLU A 66 16.76 -10.73 11.34
CA GLU A 66 16.62 -10.25 12.71
C GLU A 66 15.33 -9.42 12.94
N ILE A 67 14.80 -8.78 11.88
CA ILE A 67 13.63 -7.89 11.95
C ILE A 67 12.42 -8.52 12.66
N PRO A 68 11.99 -9.76 12.36
CA PRO A 68 10.83 -10.35 13.04
C PRO A 68 11.03 -10.48 14.55
N THR A 69 12.24 -10.83 14.98
CA THR A 69 12.60 -10.92 16.40
C THR A 69 12.57 -9.55 17.07
N MET A 70 13.10 -8.53 16.40
CA MET A 70 13.06 -7.15 16.89
C MET A 70 11.63 -6.63 17.01
N CYS A 71 10.78 -6.90 15.99
CA CYS A 71 9.38 -6.53 16.03
C CYS A 71 8.65 -7.19 17.18
N ALA A 72 8.84 -8.51 17.38
CA ALA A 72 8.18 -9.27 18.44
C ALA A 72 8.60 -8.81 19.84
N ARG A 73 9.90 -8.56 20.05
CA ARG A 73 10.43 -8.11 21.34
C ARG A 73 10.15 -6.66 21.65
N GLY A 74 10.13 -5.81 20.63
CA GLY A 74 9.98 -4.36 20.78
C GLY A 74 8.55 -3.85 20.64
N GLY A 75 7.56 -4.69 20.36
CA GLY A 75 6.21 -4.22 20.04
C GLY A 75 6.17 -3.30 18.82
N MET A 76 7.00 -3.59 17.81
CA MET A 76 7.25 -2.70 16.68
C MET A 76 6.57 -3.21 15.42
N ILE A 77 5.99 -2.28 14.65
CA ILE A 77 5.52 -2.52 13.29
C ILE A 77 6.50 -1.84 12.33
N ILE A 78 7.03 -2.59 11.36
CA ILE A 78 7.94 -2.05 10.36
C ILE A 78 7.27 -2.07 8.99
N PHE A 79 7.27 -0.90 8.33
CA PHE A 79 6.90 -0.73 6.93
C PHE A 79 8.17 -0.50 6.13
N GLN A 80 8.38 -1.31 5.11
CA GLN A 80 9.57 -1.20 4.25
C GLN A 80 9.16 -1.12 2.80
N SER A 81 9.69 -0.15 2.06
CA SER A 81 9.59 -0.12 0.61
C SER A 81 10.82 -0.78 -0.03
N ALA A 82 10.65 -1.27 -1.24
CA ALA A 82 11.73 -1.77 -2.08
C ALA A 82 11.39 -1.53 -3.56
N HIS A 83 12.42 -1.26 -4.35
CA HIS A 83 12.24 -1.03 -5.78
C HIS A 83 11.99 -2.33 -6.53
N MET A 84 11.10 -2.24 -7.51
CA MET A 84 10.86 -3.28 -8.50
C MET A 84 11.65 -2.99 -9.77
N GLY A 85 12.06 -4.01 -10.47
CA GLY A 85 12.69 -3.85 -11.76
C GLY A 85 12.72 -5.16 -12.53
N ASP A 86 13.13 -5.09 -13.80
CA ASP A 86 13.22 -6.25 -14.66
C ASP A 86 14.30 -7.22 -14.19
N LYS A 87 14.03 -8.51 -14.34
CA LYS A 87 15.05 -9.54 -14.13
C LYS A 87 16.15 -9.40 -15.16
N PHE A 88 17.38 -9.47 -14.69
CA PHE A 88 18.51 -9.63 -15.60
C PHE A 88 18.48 -11.02 -16.23
N LYS A 89 18.38 -11.07 -17.55
CA LYS A 89 18.40 -12.31 -18.35
C LYS A 89 19.77 -12.45 -18.99
N LEU A 90 20.52 -13.46 -18.59
CA LEU A 90 21.78 -13.83 -19.26
C LEU A 90 21.53 -14.39 -20.67
N ASP A 91 20.42 -15.10 -20.82
CA ASP A 91 19.94 -15.66 -22.08
C ASP A 91 18.51 -15.12 -22.31
N ALA A 92 18.31 -14.42 -23.43
CA ALA A 92 17.02 -13.84 -23.82
C ALA A 92 15.94 -14.92 -24.04
N TYR A 93 16.32 -16.12 -24.38
CA TYR A 93 15.42 -17.26 -24.68
C TYR A 93 15.20 -18.19 -23.50
N ALA A 94 15.93 -18.02 -22.40
CA ALA A 94 15.75 -18.86 -21.24
C ALA A 94 14.36 -18.59 -20.58
N PRO A 95 13.63 -19.66 -20.21
CA PRO A 95 12.34 -19.50 -19.54
C PRO A 95 12.52 -18.79 -18.20
N VAL A 96 11.75 -17.74 -17.99
CA VAL A 96 11.80 -16.96 -16.76
C VAL A 96 11.09 -17.72 -15.65
N ARG A 97 11.81 -18.23 -14.67
CA ARG A 97 11.20 -18.81 -13.46
C ARG A 97 10.55 -17.73 -12.63
N LYS A 98 9.24 -17.82 -12.42
CA LYS A 98 8.55 -16.99 -11.44
C LYS A 98 9.13 -17.25 -10.03
N LYS A 99 9.57 -16.20 -9.36
CA LYS A 99 10.02 -16.30 -7.97
C LYS A 99 8.87 -16.15 -6.97
N MET A 100 7.77 -15.53 -7.39
CA MET A 100 6.53 -15.37 -6.63
C MET A 100 5.36 -15.54 -7.60
N GLU A 101 4.32 -16.24 -7.15
CA GLU A 101 3.20 -16.64 -8.01
C GLU A 101 2.46 -15.47 -8.63
N TYR A 102 2.18 -14.45 -7.82
CA TYR A 102 1.38 -13.29 -8.23
C TYR A 102 2.19 -12.10 -8.74
N LEU A 103 3.50 -12.25 -8.83
CA LEU A 103 4.36 -11.24 -9.43
C LEU A 103 4.48 -11.50 -10.93
N ALA A 104 4.45 -10.44 -11.74
CA ALA A 104 4.70 -10.54 -13.17
C ALA A 104 6.05 -11.25 -13.45
N GLY A 105 6.07 -12.13 -14.45
CA GLY A 105 7.18 -13.06 -14.69
C GLY A 105 8.54 -12.42 -14.87
N ASP A 106 8.56 -11.20 -15.41
CA ASP A 106 9.78 -10.46 -15.73
C ASP A 106 10.26 -9.53 -14.60
N LEU A 107 9.47 -9.40 -13.53
CA LEU A 107 9.79 -8.50 -12.43
C LEU A 107 10.50 -9.22 -11.29
N GLU A 108 11.36 -8.49 -10.61
CA GLU A 108 11.95 -8.87 -9.33
C GLU A 108 12.12 -7.67 -8.41
N ILE A 109 12.17 -7.96 -7.11
CA ILE A 109 12.47 -6.97 -6.10
C ILE A 109 13.98 -6.74 -6.11
N LYS A 110 14.42 -5.51 -6.36
CA LYS A 110 15.82 -5.16 -6.52
C LYS A 110 16.54 -4.97 -5.19
N PHE A 111 17.80 -5.40 -5.16
CA PHE A 111 18.75 -5.13 -4.07
C PHE A 111 18.30 -5.58 -2.67
N VAL A 112 17.41 -6.57 -2.58
CA VAL A 112 17.00 -7.20 -1.33
C VAL A 112 17.39 -8.67 -1.31
N SER A 113 17.55 -9.22 -0.09
CA SER A 113 17.83 -10.65 0.05
C SER A 113 16.61 -11.50 -0.35
N ASN A 114 16.88 -12.76 -0.74
CA ASN A 114 15.80 -13.70 -1.06
C ASN A 114 14.88 -13.94 0.15
N ASN A 115 15.42 -13.90 1.36
CA ASN A 115 14.67 -14.11 2.59
C ASN A 115 13.62 -13.02 2.85
N TRP A 116 13.86 -11.79 2.39
CA TRP A 116 12.92 -10.68 2.54
C TRP A 116 11.51 -10.99 2.02
N ARG A 117 11.39 -11.84 1.00
CA ARG A 117 10.10 -12.24 0.42
C ARG A 117 9.25 -13.10 1.34
N TYR A 118 9.89 -13.78 2.30
CA TYR A 118 9.24 -14.78 3.15
C TYR A 118 9.01 -14.31 4.59
N LEU A 119 9.70 -13.26 5.01
CA LEU A 119 9.66 -12.76 6.38
C LEU A 119 8.48 -11.83 6.68
N PRO A 120 8.06 -10.92 5.78
CA PRO A 120 6.96 -10.01 6.06
C PRO A 120 5.64 -10.76 6.34
N ASN A 121 4.80 -10.17 7.17
CA ASN A 121 3.43 -10.65 7.36
C ASN A 121 2.59 -10.37 6.12
N ASN A 122 2.79 -9.20 5.51
CA ASN A 122 2.17 -8.82 4.25
C ASN A 122 3.23 -8.28 3.30
N LEU A 123 3.14 -8.67 2.05
CA LEU A 123 3.97 -8.17 0.96
C LEU A 123 3.07 -7.67 -0.16
N TRP A 124 3.08 -6.37 -0.38
CA TRP A 124 2.24 -5.71 -1.36
C TRP A 124 3.06 -5.21 -2.54
N TRP A 125 2.55 -5.43 -3.72
CA TRP A 125 3.09 -4.88 -4.96
C TRP A 125 2.20 -3.74 -5.44
N VAL A 126 2.75 -2.53 -5.46
CA VAL A 126 2.11 -1.37 -6.09
C VAL A 126 2.33 -1.50 -7.59
N MET A 127 1.29 -1.88 -8.32
CA MET A 127 1.36 -2.13 -9.76
C MET A 127 1.44 -0.85 -10.57
N GLY A 128 0.81 0.22 -10.11
CA GLY A 128 0.84 1.50 -10.79
C GLY A 128 -0.15 2.50 -10.21
N ASN A 129 0.01 3.73 -10.67
CA ASN A 129 -0.88 4.84 -10.38
C ASN A 129 -1.50 5.34 -11.68
N SER A 130 -2.80 5.55 -11.68
CA SER A 130 -3.50 6.21 -12.78
C SER A 130 -4.26 7.43 -12.26
N PRO A 131 -4.19 8.58 -12.96
CA PRO A 131 -4.94 9.77 -12.57
C PRO A 131 -6.44 9.50 -12.71
N LEU A 132 -7.22 9.98 -11.75
CA LEU A 132 -8.67 9.89 -11.78
C LEU A 132 -9.23 11.09 -12.52
N LEU A 133 -9.63 10.89 -13.78
CA LEU A 133 -10.09 11.96 -14.68
C LEU A 133 -11.62 12.03 -14.72
N LYS A 134 -12.16 13.25 -14.73
CA LYS A 134 -13.61 13.54 -14.84
C LYS A 134 -14.25 12.95 -16.10
N LYS A 135 -13.48 12.81 -17.17
CA LYS A 135 -13.92 12.29 -18.47
C LYS A 135 -13.40 10.88 -18.73
N ALA A 136 -13.24 10.06 -17.70
CA ALA A 136 -12.88 8.67 -17.93
C ALA A 136 -13.94 8.03 -18.83
N SER A 137 -13.51 7.45 -19.95
CA SER A 137 -14.36 6.82 -20.96
C SER A 137 -15.11 5.60 -20.46
N ASP A 138 -14.74 5.12 -19.27
CA ASP A 138 -15.28 3.93 -18.61
C ASP A 138 -16.49 4.21 -17.70
N GLY A 139 -17.00 5.45 -17.67
CA GLY A 139 -18.16 5.82 -16.85
C GLY A 139 -17.92 5.86 -15.35
N LYS A 140 -16.69 5.66 -14.90
CA LYS A 140 -16.36 5.60 -13.48
C LYS A 140 -16.49 6.95 -12.78
N PHE A 141 -16.82 6.91 -11.50
CA PHE A 141 -17.10 8.08 -10.65
C PHE A 141 -15.82 8.72 -10.14
N TYR A 142 -15.36 9.77 -10.78
CA TYR A 142 -14.21 10.48 -10.29
C TYR A 142 -14.46 11.98 -10.32
N PRO A 143 -14.49 12.64 -9.16
CA PRO A 143 -14.51 14.09 -9.10
C PRO A 143 -13.16 14.62 -9.62
N GLU A 144 -13.22 15.65 -10.42
CA GLU A 144 -12.05 16.48 -10.67
C GLU A 144 -11.70 17.21 -9.38
N PHE A 145 -10.59 16.86 -8.78
CA PHE A 145 -10.03 17.63 -7.69
C PHE A 145 -8.73 18.27 -8.16
N GLN A 146 -8.71 19.59 -8.24
CA GLN A 146 -7.49 20.34 -8.58
C GLN A 146 -6.75 20.68 -7.28
N MET A 147 -5.44 20.44 -7.28
CA MET A 147 -4.60 20.90 -6.16
C MET A 147 -4.68 22.42 -6.03
N PRO A 148 -5.00 22.95 -4.83
CA PRO A 148 -4.97 24.40 -4.61
C PRO A 148 -3.61 24.99 -4.99
N GLY A 149 -3.59 26.02 -5.84
CA GLY A 149 -2.37 26.69 -6.29
C GLY A 149 -1.71 26.12 -7.54
N PHE A 150 -2.14 24.95 -8.05
CA PHE A 150 -1.58 24.31 -9.25
C PHE A 150 -2.52 24.34 -10.47
N SER A 151 -3.48 25.23 -10.49
CA SER A 151 -4.48 25.37 -11.57
C SER A 151 -3.91 25.63 -12.99
N LYS A 152 -2.62 25.92 -13.10
CA LYS A 152 -1.93 26.12 -14.38
C LYS A 152 -1.30 24.85 -14.95
N ILE A 153 -1.15 23.78 -14.18
CA ILE A 153 -0.68 22.49 -14.67
C ILE A 153 -1.94 21.74 -15.13
N ALA A 154 -2.36 22.08 -16.31
CA ALA A 154 -3.71 21.87 -16.83
C ALA A 154 -4.07 20.43 -17.17
N LYS A 155 -3.73 19.43 -16.40
CA LYS A 155 -4.21 18.04 -16.54
C LYS A 155 -3.96 17.17 -15.31
N ASP A 156 -3.27 17.67 -14.30
CA ASP A 156 -3.02 16.87 -13.10
C ASP A 156 -4.20 16.97 -12.15
N THR A 157 -4.97 15.92 -12.11
CA THR A 157 -5.94 15.71 -11.05
C THR A 157 -5.17 15.31 -9.80
N ASP A 158 -5.52 15.90 -8.66
CA ASP A 158 -4.90 15.53 -7.38
C ASP A 158 -5.18 14.07 -7.00
N LEU A 159 -6.31 13.53 -7.44
CA LEU A 159 -6.70 12.16 -7.13
C LEU A 159 -6.09 11.15 -8.11
N THR A 160 -5.49 10.13 -7.56
CA THR A 160 -4.95 8.99 -8.29
C THR A 160 -5.51 7.68 -7.76
N LEU A 161 -5.62 6.70 -8.63
CA LEU A 161 -5.92 5.33 -8.30
C LEU A 161 -4.61 4.55 -8.20
N CYS A 162 -4.34 4.02 -7.03
CA CYS A 162 -3.19 3.18 -6.77
C CYS A 162 -3.64 1.72 -6.73
N SER A 163 -3.27 0.95 -7.74
CA SER A 163 -3.59 -0.48 -7.80
C SER A 163 -2.51 -1.31 -7.11
N ILE A 164 -2.93 -2.16 -6.19
CA ILE A 164 -2.06 -2.96 -5.32
C ILE A 164 -2.46 -4.43 -5.43
N VAL A 165 -1.47 -5.32 -5.44
CA VAL A 165 -1.69 -6.77 -5.28
C VAL A 165 -1.02 -7.24 -4.01
N ASN A 166 -1.74 -7.99 -3.21
CA ASN A 166 -1.16 -8.73 -2.09
C ASN A 166 -0.39 -9.94 -2.63
N LEU A 167 0.93 -9.81 -2.80
CA LEU A 167 1.78 -10.91 -3.27
C LEU A 167 1.87 -12.03 -2.25
N ARG A 168 1.76 -11.70 -0.98
CA ARG A 168 1.79 -12.64 0.14
C ARG A 168 1.17 -12.02 1.37
N GLY A 169 0.25 -12.75 1.98
CA GLY A 169 -0.31 -12.44 3.30
C GLY A 169 -0.27 -13.68 4.19
N LYS A 170 0.16 -13.54 5.44
CA LYS A 170 0.09 -14.64 6.41
C LYS A 170 -1.33 -14.82 6.96
N ASN A 171 -2.12 -13.76 6.96
CA ASN A 171 -3.45 -13.70 7.60
C ASN A 171 -4.58 -13.41 6.62
N GLY A 172 -4.35 -13.54 5.30
CA GLY A 172 -5.37 -13.23 4.30
C GLY A 172 -5.01 -13.76 2.91
N PRO A 173 -5.94 -13.65 1.96
CA PRO A 173 -5.75 -14.15 0.60
C PRO A 173 -4.62 -13.42 -0.10
N SER A 174 -3.81 -14.17 -0.85
CA SER A 174 -2.80 -13.62 -1.75
C SER A 174 -3.32 -13.59 -3.18
N GLY A 175 -2.76 -12.73 -4.01
CA GLY A 175 -3.10 -12.60 -5.43
C GLY A 175 -4.33 -11.73 -5.71
N VAL A 176 -5.07 -11.31 -4.70
CA VAL A 176 -6.24 -10.45 -4.87
C VAL A 176 -5.80 -9.00 -5.04
N PRO A 177 -6.11 -8.36 -6.18
CA PRO A 177 -5.86 -6.95 -6.36
C PRO A 177 -6.88 -6.10 -5.59
N PHE A 178 -6.46 -4.94 -5.13
CA PHE A 178 -7.31 -3.91 -4.57
C PHE A 178 -6.80 -2.52 -4.95
N ASP A 179 -7.71 -1.58 -5.01
CA ASP A 179 -7.42 -0.23 -5.41
C ASP A 179 -7.55 0.73 -4.22
N LEU A 180 -6.64 1.68 -4.13
CA LEU A 180 -6.70 2.77 -3.18
C LEU A 180 -6.88 4.10 -3.91
N VAL A 181 -7.81 4.93 -3.46
CA VAL A 181 -7.92 6.31 -3.93
C VAL A 181 -6.99 7.17 -3.07
N MET A 182 -6.03 7.79 -3.73
CA MET A 182 -5.02 8.63 -3.10
C MET A 182 -5.07 10.04 -3.65
N SER A 183 -4.84 11.02 -2.81
CA SER A 183 -4.60 12.41 -3.16
C SER A 183 -3.10 12.70 -3.03
N GLN A 184 -2.51 13.35 -4.03
CA GLN A 184 -1.11 13.74 -3.96
C GLN A 184 -0.85 14.76 -2.84
N SER A 185 -1.84 15.59 -2.52
CA SER A 185 -1.74 16.60 -1.47
C SER A 185 -2.13 16.12 -0.08
N ARG A 186 -2.99 15.07 0.03
CA ARG A 186 -3.61 14.64 1.30
C ARG A 186 -3.33 13.19 1.67
N GLY A 187 -2.72 12.40 0.79
CA GLY A 187 -2.49 10.98 0.98
C GLY A 187 -3.74 10.13 0.72
N LEU A 188 -3.92 9.04 1.47
CA LEU A 188 -5.04 8.12 1.31
C LEU A 188 -6.38 8.79 1.62
N ILE A 189 -7.38 8.55 0.75
CA ILE A 189 -8.76 9.01 0.94
C ILE A 189 -9.66 7.80 1.22
N PRO A 190 -9.82 7.39 2.49
CA PRO A 190 -10.47 6.12 2.84
C PRO A 190 -11.92 6.03 2.38
N PHE A 191 -12.70 7.10 2.52
CA PHE A 191 -14.11 7.08 2.14
C PHE A 191 -14.31 6.94 0.63
N MET A 192 -13.41 7.50 -0.20
CA MET A 192 -13.47 7.31 -1.66
C MET A 192 -13.02 5.90 -2.07
N THR A 193 -12.04 5.33 -1.37
CA THR A 193 -11.65 3.94 -1.55
C THR A 193 -12.81 2.99 -1.27
N ASN A 194 -13.48 3.16 -0.13
CA ASN A 194 -14.65 2.38 0.26
C ASN A 194 -15.83 2.59 -0.70
N PHE A 195 -16.07 3.86 -1.09
CA PHE A 195 -17.12 4.19 -2.04
C PHE A 195 -16.89 3.49 -3.39
N ARG A 196 -15.67 3.54 -3.90
CA ARG A 196 -15.31 2.83 -5.12
C ARG A 196 -15.57 1.33 -5.00
N TYR A 197 -15.15 0.73 -3.90
CA TYR A 197 -15.35 -0.69 -3.64
C TYR A 197 -16.83 -1.09 -3.70
N ILE A 198 -17.70 -0.39 -2.97
CA ILE A 198 -19.15 -0.70 -2.99
C ILE A 198 -19.80 -0.39 -4.34
N TRP A 199 -19.30 0.64 -5.05
CA TRP A 199 -19.82 0.98 -6.37
C TRP A 199 -19.48 -0.05 -7.43
N GLU A 200 -18.27 -0.61 -7.39
CA GLU A 200 -17.81 -1.64 -8.33
C GLU A 200 -18.30 -3.05 -7.96
N SER A 201 -18.87 -3.22 -6.78
CA SER A 201 -19.50 -4.47 -6.36
C SER A 201 -20.82 -4.65 -7.12
N GLU A 202 -20.86 -5.60 -8.06
CA GLU A 202 -22.01 -5.87 -8.89
C GLU A 202 -23.21 -6.30 -8.04
N THR A 203 -24.36 -5.68 -8.26
CA THR A 203 -25.64 -6.07 -7.71
C THR A 203 -26.64 -6.29 -8.83
N SER A 204 -27.71 -7.01 -8.54
CA SER A 204 -28.81 -7.23 -9.49
C SER A 204 -29.50 -5.94 -9.96
N SER A 205 -29.31 -4.83 -9.24
CA SER A 205 -29.86 -3.51 -9.57
C SER A 205 -29.04 -2.73 -10.59
N GLY A 206 -27.81 -3.18 -10.92
CA GLY A 206 -26.87 -2.45 -11.78
C GLY A 206 -26.23 -1.21 -11.14
N MET A 207 -26.58 -0.94 -9.88
CA MET A 207 -25.98 0.10 -9.05
C MET A 207 -25.14 -0.58 -7.98
N GLY A 208 -24.02 -0.20 -7.57
CA GLY A 208 -23.18 -0.88 -6.58
C GLY A 208 -23.88 -1.37 -5.31
N PHE A 209 -23.20 -2.08 -4.46
CA PHE A 209 -23.78 -2.67 -3.25
C PHE A 209 -24.29 -1.59 -2.27
N GLY A 210 -25.55 -1.74 -1.81
CA GLY A 210 -26.19 -0.80 -0.88
C GLY A 210 -26.39 0.61 -1.45
N ILE A 211 -26.44 0.72 -2.78
CA ILE A 211 -26.69 1.97 -3.49
C ILE A 211 -27.97 1.84 -4.31
N SER A 212 -28.86 2.79 -4.16
CA SER A 212 -30.11 2.90 -4.90
C SER A 212 -30.20 4.22 -5.67
N GLY A 213 -31.14 4.28 -6.63
CA GLY A 213 -31.41 5.48 -7.41
C GLY A 213 -30.94 5.38 -8.86
N SER A 214 -30.32 6.42 -9.35
CA SER A 214 -29.81 6.52 -10.73
C SER A 214 -28.46 7.26 -10.75
N ASP A 215 -27.74 7.19 -11.86
CA ASP A 215 -26.45 7.91 -12.05
C ASP A 215 -26.54 9.42 -11.79
N LYS A 216 -27.70 10.01 -11.93
CA LYS A 216 -27.91 11.45 -11.68
C LYS A 216 -28.24 11.77 -10.23
N ALA A 217 -28.87 10.82 -9.53
CA ALA A 217 -29.30 10.97 -8.15
C ALA A 217 -29.33 9.60 -7.47
N ALA A 218 -28.20 9.19 -6.92
CA ALA A 218 -28.03 7.99 -6.11
C ALA A 218 -28.03 8.33 -4.62
N TRP A 219 -28.27 7.34 -3.78
CA TRP A 219 -28.15 7.43 -2.33
C TRP A 219 -27.73 6.08 -1.75
N LEU A 220 -27.19 6.10 -0.54
CA LEU A 220 -26.94 4.87 0.21
C LEU A 220 -28.24 4.42 0.88
N ASP A 221 -28.55 3.12 0.82
CA ASP A 221 -29.78 2.57 1.41
C ASP A 221 -29.85 2.82 2.93
N ILE A 222 -28.72 2.82 3.60
CA ILE A 222 -28.63 3.10 5.03
C ILE A 222 -28.62 4.60 5.36
N TYR A 223 -28.45 5.48 4.37
CA TYR A 223 -28.44 6.93 4.53
C TYR A 223 -29.10 7.64 3.33
N PRO A 224 -30.42 7.45 3.12
CA PRO A 224 -31.12 7.92 1.93
C PRO A 224 -31.35 9.43 1.88
N GLU A 225 -31.07 10.13 2.98
CA GLU A 225 -31.28 11.58 3.09
C GLU A 225 -30.36 12.38 2.18
N VAL A 226 -29.18 11.86 1.88
CA VAL A 226 -28.17 12.52 1.04
C VAL A 226 -28.15 11.88 -0.35
N LYS A 227 -28.56 12.69 -1.33
CA LYS A 227 -28.47 12.32 -2.74
C LYS A 227 -27.15 12.81 -3.33
N PHE A 228 -26.49 11.93 -4.03
CA PHE A 228 -25.21 12.22 -4.69
C PHE A 228 -25.20 11.72 -6.14
N ASN A 229 -24.19 12.16 -6.87
CA ASN A 229 -23.83 11.66 -8.17
C ASN A 229 -22.31 11.57 -8.27
N ARG A 230 -21.78 11.04 -9.39
CA ARG A 230 -20.34 10.87 -9.60
C ARG A 230 -19.50 12.15 -9.49
N PHE A 231 -20.11 13.32 -9.61
CA PHE A 231 -19.39 14.58 -9.62
C PHE A 231 -19.34 15.25 -8.24
N ASN A 232 -20.33 14.99 -7.38
CA ASN A 232 -20.45 15.68 -6.09
C ASN A 232 -20.22 14.81 -4.87
N ILE A 233 -20.11 13.48 -5.02
CA ILE A 233 -19.93 12.55 -3.89
C ILE A 233 -18.72 12.90 -3.03
N PHE A 234 -17.60 13.29 -3.64
CA PHE A 234 -16.40 13.65 -2.92
C PHE A 234 -16.63 14.87 -2.01
N GLU A 235 -17.17 15.96 -2.58
CA GLU A 235 -17.43 17.19 -1.83
C GLU A 235 -18.48 17.00 -0.72
N LEU A 236 -19.51 16.21 -1.01
CA LEU A 236 -20.55 15.88 -0.04
C LEU A 236 -19.96 15.09 1.13
N ALA A 237 -19.19 14.06 0.84
CA ALA A 237 -18.58 13.24 1.86
C ALA A 237 -17.52 14.01 2.67
N GLU A 238 -16.78 14.94 2.06
CA GLU A 238 -15.87 15.81 2.82
C GLU A 238 -16.57 16.68 3.86
N LYS A 239 -17.78 17.14 3.55
CA LYS A 239 -18.55 18.01 4.42
C LYS A 239 -19.42 17.26 5.43
N ASP A 240 -19.74 16.00 5.14
CA ASP A 240 -20.63 15.17 5.94
C ASP A 240 -19.96 13.91 6.48
N VAL A 241 -19.54 13.96 7.73
CA VAL A 241 -18.93 12.82 8.43
C VAL A 241 -19.90 11.63 8.57
N ARG A 242 -21.23 11.88 8.59
CA ARG A 242 -22.23 10.80 8.65
C ARG A 242 -22.25 10.04 7.33
N LEU A 243 -22.15 10.75 6.22
CA LEU A 243 -22.02 10.13 4.89
C LEU A 243 -20.74 9.27 4.79
N GLN A 244 -19.60 9.77 5.29
CA GLN A 244 -18.36 8.97 5.32
C GLN A 244 -18.53 7.68 6.14
N ARG A 245 -19.18 7.76 7.29
CA ARG A 245 -19.47 6.60 8.15
C ARG A 245 -20.42 5.62 7.46
N ALA A 246 -21.44 6.13 6.79
CA ALA A 246 -22.38 5.31 6.02
C ALA A 246 -21.68 4.57 4.87
N ILE A 247 -20.82 5.25 4.12
CA ILE A 247 -19.99 4.63 3.07
C ILE A 247 -19.15 3.50 3.67
N ARG A 248 -18.45 3.76 4.77
CA ARG A 248 -17.62 2.76 5.43
C ARG A 248 -18.44 1.57 5.90
N PHE A 249 -19.54 1.81 6.58
CA PHE A 249 -20.40 0.73 7.09
C PHE A 249 -20.98 -0.12 5.95
N THR A 250 -21.39 0.50 4.83
CA THR A 250 -21.84 -0.22 3.64
C THR A 250 -20.73 -1.08 3.05
N ALA A 251 -19.47 -0.58 3.02
CA ALA A 251 -18.33 -1.36 2.56
C ALA A 251 -18.04 -2.54 3.50
N ASP A 252 -18.10 -2.34 4.80
CA ASP A 252 -17.94 -3.44 5.79
C ASP A 252 -19.00 -4.53 5.60
N LEU A 253 -20.26 -4.16 5.31
CA LEU A 253 -21.33 -5.11 5.00
C LEU A 253 -21.13 -5.83 3.67
N CYS A 254 -20.51 -5.20 2.69
CA CYS A 254 -20.23 -5.80 1.39
C CYS A 254 -19.15 -6.89 1.45
N ILE A 255 -18.28 -6.85 2.47
CA ILE A 255 -17.20 -7.83 2.67
C ILE A 255 -17.69 -9.07 3.42
N LEU A 256 -18.76 -8.95 4.23
CA LEU A 256 -19.35 -10.05 5.00
C LEU A 256 -20.18 -10.98 4.12
#